data_dd74e6945b4cfbc364c5f4ee401f0d9d
#
_entry.id   dd74e6945b4cfbc364c5f4ee401f0d9d
#
_cell.length_a   1.000
_cell.length_b   1.000
_cell.length_c   1.000
_cell.angle_alpha   90.00
_cell.angle_beta   90.00
_cell.angle_gamma   90.00
#
_symmetry.space_group_name_H-M   'P 1'
#
loop_
_entity.id
_entity.type
_entity.pdbx_description
1 polymer ?
#
loop_
_entity_poly.entity_id
_entity_poly.type
_entity_poly.pdbx_seq_one_letter_code
_entity_poly.pdbx_strand_id
1 'polypeptide(L)'
;MKFIFCLFFFTIIFGCQKEDLNKQILAVQDSVIITKPEIDIPKTNQKAKEALEFCKAKNFNTDFCILIDMSLHSGVKRFFVYDFKKNEISQQYLVGHGCGTSSWSVDDTKENPSFSNEDNSHLSSLGKYKLGARGYSNWGVHVKYLMHGLEETNSNALKRIIVFHSWEMMSDDEVYPKGSPEGWGCPTVSNNAFKEIDPMLKNSKKPVLMWIYTI
;
A
#
# COMPACT_ATOMS: atom_id res chain seq x y z
N MET A 1 -28.89 -60.83 64.31
CA MET A 1 -29.12 -60.50 62.88
C MET A 1 -28.41 -59.13 62.60
N LYS A 2 -27.23 -59.19 61.99
CA LYS A 2 -26.47 -58.00 61.63
C LYS A 2 -26.57 -57.80 60.13
N PHE A 3 -27.19 -56.70 59.70
CA PHE A 3 -27.22 -56.28 58.30
C PHE A 3 -25.94 -55.46 58.01
N ILE A 4 -25.17 -55.95 57.03
CA ILE A 4 -23.99 -55.22 56.47
C ILE A 4 -24.46 -54.49 55.25
N PHE A 5 -24.38 -53.14 55.29
CA PHE A 5 -24.68 -52.28 54.15
C PHE A 5 -23.38 -52.09 53.35
N CYS A 6 -23.34 -52.64 52.14
CA CYS A 6 -22.25 -52.41 51.22
C CYS A 6 -22.49 -51.11 50.43
N LEU A 7 -21.69 -50.09 50.68
CA LEU A 7 -21.70 -48.83 49.90
C LEU A 7 -20.85 -49.04 48.65
N PHE A 8 -21.49 -49.06 47.49
CA PHE A 8 -20.76 -49.02 46.21
C PHE A 8 -20.41 -47.56 45.87
N PHE A 9 -19.10 -47.26 45.87
CA PHE A 9 -18.59 -45.99 45.39
C PHE A 9 -18.48 -46.05 43.84
N PHE A 10 -19.30 -45.27 43.17
CA PHE A 10 -19.26 -45.07 41.71
C PHE A 10 -18.35 -43.90 41.43
N THR A 11 -17.09 -44.14 41.09
CA THR A 11 -16.16 -43.14 40.63
C THR A 11 -16.41 -42.87 39.14
N ILE A 12 -17.05 -41.73 38.85
CA ILE A 12 -17.23 -41.24 37.47
C ILE A 12 -15.90 -40.65 37.01
N ILE A 13 -15.28 -41.31 36.01
CA ILE A 13 -14.08 -40.85 35.34
C ILE A 13 -14.49 -39.77 34.33
N PHE A 14 -14.43 -38.48 34.70
CA PHE A 14 -14.50 -37.33 33.80
C PHE A 14 -13.08 -36.90 33.46
N GLY A 15 -12.43 -37.57 32.53
CA GLY A 15 -11.02 -37.24 32.22
C GLY A 15 -10.63 -37.20 30.73
N CYS A 16 -11.54 -37.48 29.79
CA CYS A 16 -11.09 -37.74 28.41
C CYS A 16 -11.64 -36.81 27.31
N GLN A 17 -12.40 -35.76 27.64
CA GLN A 17 -12.97 -34.88 26.61
C GLN A 17 -12.25 -33.49 26.45
N LYS A 18 -11.37 -33.11 27.38
CA LYS A 18 -10.67 -31.82 27.27
C LYS A 18 -9.40 -31.87 26.40
N GLU A 19 -8.74 -33.02 26.28
CA GLU A 19 -7.52 -33.15 25.48
C GLU A 19 -7.81 -33.16 23.97
N ASP A 20 -8.92 -33.77 23.54
CA ASP A 20 -9.30 -33.81 22.12
C ASP A 20 -9.78 -32.44 21.59
N LEU A 21 -10.45 -31.64 22.43
CA LEU A 21 -10.89 -30.30 22.04
C LEU A 21 -9.70 -29.35 21.89
N ASN A 22 -8.71 -29.44 22.77
CA ASN A 22 -7.48 -28.64 22.66
C ASN A 22 -6.60 -29.04 21.47
N LYS A 23 -6.55 -30.34 21.11
CA LYS A 23 -5.87 -30.79 19.89
C LYS A 23 -6.57 -30.33 18.61
N GLN A 24 -7.91 -30.29 18.59
CA GLN A 24 -8.67 -29.74 17.46
C GLN A 24 -8.51 -28.23 17.35
N ILE A 25 -8.49 -27.49 18.46
CA ILE A 25 -8.26 -26.03 18.46
C ILE A 25 -6.84 -25.71 18.00
N LEU A 26 -5.81 -26.44 18.44
CA LEU A 26 -4.42 -26.28 17.99
C LEU A 26 -4.25 -26.67 16.50
N ALA A 27 -4.96 -27.69 16.00
CA ALA A 27 -4.90 -28.08 14.59
C ALA A 27 -5.60 -27.09 13.65
N VAL A 28 -6.59 -26.31 14.14
CA VAL A 28 -7.26 -25.25 13.36
C VAL A 28 -6.44 -23.95 13.37
N GLN A 29 -5.57 -23.73 14.36
CA GLN A 29 -4.68 -22.56 14.41
C GLN A 29 -3.45 -22.68 13.48
N ASP A 30 -3.15 -23.88 12.98
CA ASP A 30 -1.91 -24.13 12.21
C ASP A 30 -2.07 -24.02 10.67
N SER A 31 -3.15 -23.48 10.13
CA SER A 31 -3.30 -23.41 8.66
C SER A 31 -4.03 -22.20 8.08
N VAL A 32 -3.90 -21.01 8.67
CA VAL A 32 -4.09 -19.80 7.86
C VAL A 32 -2.74 -19.52 7.18
N ILE A 33 -2.51 -20.15 6.04
CA ILE A 33 -1.42 -19.75 5.15
C ILE A 33 -1.78 -18.35 4.65
N ILE A 34 -1.24 -17.33 5.32
CA ILE A 34 -1.34 -15.95 4.86
C ILE A 34 -0.45 -15.83 3.62
N THR A 35 -1.03 -15.99 2.44
CA THR A 35 -0.30 -15.83 1.18
C THR A 35 -0.07 -14.35 0.91
N LYS A 36 1.20 -13.99 0.61
CA LYS A 36 1.55 -12.63 0.20
C LYS A 36 0.85 -12.32 -1.14
N PRO A 37 0.18 -11.15 -1.26
CA PRO A 37 -0.41 -10.72 -2.54
C PRO A 37 0.66 -10.58 -3.62
N GLU A 38 0.35 -11.07 -4.82
CA GLU A 38 1.22 -10.94 -5.98
C GLU A 38 0.71 -9.85 -6.94
N ILE A 39 1.65 -9.29 -7.70
CA ILE A 39 1.35 -8.26 -8.69
C ILE A 39 0.68 -8.93 -9.90
N ASP A 40 -0.50 -8.42 -10.29
CA ASP A 40 -1.15 -8.82 -11.53
C ASP A 40 -0.46 -8.12 -12.73
N ILE A 41 0.58 -8.76 -13.27
CA ILE A 41 1.36 -8.22 -14.39
C ILE A 41 0.49 -7.94 -15.63
N PRO A 42 -0.43 -8.82 -16.08
CA PRO A 42 -1.36 -8.51 -17.18
C PRO A 42 -2.16 -7.23 -16.96
N LYS A 43 -2.76 -7.02 -15.78
CA LYS A 43 -3.52 -5.81 -15.47
C LYS A 43 -2.63 -4.57 -15.38
N THR A 44 -1.44 -4.70 -14.77
CA THR A 44 -0.45 -3.61 -14.72
C THR A 44 -0.03 -3.18 -16.13
N ASN A 45 0.22 -4.12 -17.03
CA ASN A 45 0.55 -3.85 -18.42
C ASN A 45 -0.62 -3.19 -19.18
N GLN A 46 -1.85 -3.60 -18.92
CA GLN A 46 -3.04 -2.93 -19.48
C GLN A 46 -3.15 -1.48 -18.98
N LYS A 47 -2.95 -1.25 -17.67
CA LYS A 47 -2.93 0.09 -17.07
C LYS A 47 -1.82 0.97 -17.67
N ALA A 48 -0.65 0.39 -17.93
CA ALA A 48 0.46 1.10 -18.57
C ALA A 48 0.16 1.50 -20.02
N LYS A 49 -0.57 0.67 -20.80
CA LYS A 49 -1.03 1.05 -22.16
C LYS A 49 -1.95 2.26 -22.11
N GLU A 50 -2.95 2.28 -21.20
CA GLU A 50 -3.84 3.40 -21.00
C GLU A 50 -3.06 4.67 -20.57
N ALA A 51 -2.06 4.50 -19.70
CA ALA A 51 -1.17 5.59 -19.29
C ALA A 51 -0.38 6.16 -20.46
N LEU A 52 0.17 5.30 -21.35
CA LEU A 52 0.92 5.74 -22.52
C LEU A 52 0.04 6.52 -23.52
N GLU A 53 -1.18 6.06 -23.75
CA GLU A 53 -2.15 6.76 -24.60
C GLU A 53 -2.47 8.15 -24.03
N PHE A 54 -2.72 8.24 -22.73
CA PHE A 54 -2.91 9.51 -22.05
C PHE A 54 -1.66 10.42 -22.17
N CYS A 55 -0.46 9.89 -21.95
CA CYS A 55 0.78 10.63 -22.06
C CYS A 55 1.00 11.20 -23.47
N LYS A 56 0.71 10.42 -24.51
CA LYS A 56 0.77 10.88 -25.90
C LYS A 56 -0.24 12.00 -26.17
N ALA A 57 -1.50 11.81 -25.76
CA ALA A 57 -2.57 12.77 -25.99
C ALA A 57 -2.39 14.10 -25.26
N LYS A 58 -1.73 14.09 -24.08
CA LYS A 58 -1.55 15.26 -23.21
C LYS A 58 -0.14 15.83 -23.20
N ASN A 59 0.75 15.35 -24.08
CA ASN A 59 2.16 15.78 -24.18
C ASN A 59 2.97 15.58 -22.90
N PHE A 60 2.76 14.45 -22.22
CA PHE A 60 3.53 13.99 -21.08
C PHE A 60 4.77 13.20 -21.54
N ASN A 61 5.61 12.80 -20.56
CA ASN A 61 6.73 11.90 -20.78
C ASN A 61 6.22 10.56 -21.35
N THR A 62 6.84 10.06 -22.41
CA THR A 62 6.53 8.79 -23.06
C THR A 62 7.66 7.77 -22.97
N ASP A 63 8.67 8.03 -22.14
CA ASP A 63 9.71 7.07 -21.82
C ASP A 63 9.28 6.19 -20.64
N PHE A 64 8.70 6.81 -19.60
CA PHE A 64 8.21 6.12 -18.40
C PHE A 64 7.04 6.87 -17.75
N CYS A 65 6.32 6.16 -16.87
CA CYS A 65 5.36 6.74 -15.94
C CYS A 65 5.49 6.06 -14.57
N ILE A 66 4.76 6.58 -13.58
CA ILE A 66 4.62 5.99 -12.26
C ILE A 66 3.19 5.46 -12.13
N LEU A 67 3.05 4.19 -11.77
CA LEU A 67 1.80 3.51 -11.49
C LEU A 67 1.78 3.08 -10.02
N ILE A 68 0.72 3.41 -9.30
CA ILE A 68 0.55 3.01 -7.88
C ILE A 68 -0.75 2.23 -7.76
N ASP A 69 -0.63 0.92 -7.50
CA ASP A 69 -1.78 0.03 -7.33
C ASP A 69 -2.17 -0.06 -5.84
N MET A 70 -3.19 0.71 -5.47
CA MET A 70 -3.69 0.73 -4.09
C MET A 70 -4.61 -0.45 -3.74
N SER A 71 -4.92 -1.35 -4.68
CA SER A 71 -5.59 -2.61 -4.39
C SER A 71 -4.66 -3.64 -3.77
N LEU A 72 -3.34 -3.46 -3.89
CA LEU A 72 -2.35 -4.28 -3.23
C LEU A 72 -2.15 -3.84 -1.77
N HIS A 73 -1.88 -4.81 -0.91
CA HIS A 73 -1.52 -4.58 0.49
C HIS A 73 -0.34 -3.60 0.62
N SER A 74 -0.37 -2.69 1.59
CA SER A 74 0.67 -1.64 1.70
C SER A 74 2.05 -2.16 2.10
N GLY A 75 2.13 -3.39 2.61
CA GLY A 75 3.38 -4.07 2.95
C GLY A 75 4.09 -4.75 1.79
N VAL A 76 3.52 -4.72 0.58
CA VAL A 76 4.16 -5.20 -0.65
C VAL A 76 4.49 -4.03 -1.58
N LYS A 77 5.45 -4.22 -2.48
CA LYS A 77 5.84 -3.20 -3.44
C LYS A 77 4.70 -2.99 -4.44
N ARG A 78 4.05 -1.83 -4.37
CA ARG A 78 2.89 -1.44 -5.18
C ARG A 78 3.05 -0.10 -5.90
N PHE A 79 4.23 0.50 -5.83
CA PHE A 79 4.68 1.65 -6.60
C PHE A 79 5.59 1.16 -7.71
N PHE A 80 5.24 1.40 -8.97
CA PHE A 80 5.93 0.91 -10.14
C PHE A 80 6.42 2.07 -11.00
N VAL A 81 7.71 2.07 -11.35
CA VAL A 81 8.22 2.84 -12.48
C VAL A 81 8.10 1.94 -13.71
N TYR A 82 7.23 2.29 -14.62
CA TYR A 82 6.97 1.53 -15.83
C TYR A 82 7.70 2.13 -17.02
N ASP A 83 8.60 1.37 -17.63
CA ASP A 83 9.33 1.74 -18.85
C ASP A 83 8.45 1.43 -20.07
N PHE A 84 8.00 2.47 -20.77
CA PHE A 84 7.15 2.29 -21.96
C PHE A 84 7.87 1.70 -23.16
N LYS A 85 9.20 1.88 -23.28
CA LYS A 85 9.98 1.35 -24.39
C LYS A 85 10.21 -0.15 -24.25
N LYS A 86 10.49 -0.60 -23.03
CA LYS A 86 10.69 -2.01 -22.71
C LYS A 86 9.38 -2.76 -22.45
N ASN A 87 8.29 -2.02 -22.20
CA ASN A 87 6.97 -2.53 -21.84
C ASN A 87 7.02 -3.41 -20.58
N GLU A 88 7.71 -2.92 -19.53
CA GLU A 88 7.93 -3.65 -18.29
C GLU A 88 8.00 -2.71 -17.08
N ILE A 89 7.78 -3.26 -15.88
CA ILE A 89 8.10 -2.60 -14.62
C ILE A 89 9.62 -2.59 -14.49
N SER A 90 10.24 -1.40 -14.56
CA SER A 90 11.69 -1.25 -14.43
C SER A 90 12.17 -1.15 -12.98
N GLN A 91 11.32 -0.61 -12.09
CA GLN A 91 11.60 -0.45 -10.66
C GLN A 91 10.30 -0.57 -9.87
N GLN A 92 10.39 -1.09 -8.64
CA GLN A 92 9.22 -1.23 -7.76
C GLN A 92 9.59 -0.95 -6.30
N TYR A 93 8.68 -0.25 -5.60
CA TYR A 93 8.91 0.22 -4.23
C TYR A 93 7.67 0.07 -3.36
N LEU A 94 7.87 0.07 -2.04
CA LEU A 94 6.79 0.33 -1.10
C LEU A 94 6.31 1.77 -1.24
N VAL A 95 5.02 1.99 -1.02
CA VAL A 95 4.45 3.34 -0.96
C VAL A 95 3.41 3.43 0.14
N GLY A 96 3.53 4.46 0.98
CA GLY A 96 2.56 4.83 1.99
C GLY A 96 1.31 5.47 1.38
N HIS A 97 0.23 5.48 2.15
CA HIS A 97 -1.04 6.12 1.82
C HIS A 97 -1.58 6.88 3.03
N GLY A 98 -2.76 7.47 2.91
CA GLY A 98 -3.36 8.30 3.95
C GLY A 98 -4.07 7.47 5.02
N CYS A 99 -3.87 7.83 6.30
CA CYS A 99 -4.43 7.14 7.47
C CYS A 99 -5.93 7.44 7.72
N GLY A 100 -6.49 8.48 7.08
CA GLY A 100 -7.87 8.91 7.36
C GLY A 100 -8.07 9.28 8.83
N THR A 101 -8.94 8.53 9.51
CA THR A 101 -9.25 8.71 10.95
C THR A 101 -8.37 7.85 11.86
N SER A 102 -7.54 6.96 11.29
CA SER A 102 -6.57 6.18 12.05
C SER A 102 -5.41 7.05 12.53
N SER A 103 -4.62 6.51 13.46
CA SER A 103 -3.44 7.22 13.96
C SER A 103 -2.37 7.34 12.88
N TRP A 104 -1.68 8.47 12.87
CA TRP A 104 -0.55 8.70 11.98
C TRP A 104 0.60 7.72 12.28
N SER A 105 1.29 7.29 11.24
CA SER A 105 2.42 6.35 11.26
C SER A 105 2.14 4.89 11.67
N VAL A 106 0.87 4.51 11.83
CA VAL A 106 0.46 3.11 11.98
C VAL A 106 0.14 2.48 10.61
N ASP A 107 -0.28 1.22 10.58
CA ASP A 107 -0.60 0.48 9.36
C ASP A 107 -2.01 -0.16 9.43
N ASP A 108 -2.98 0.58 10.02
CA ASP A 108 -4.30 0.06 10.34
C ASP A 108 -5.14 -0.28 9.09
N THR A 109 -4.95 0.48 7.99
CA THR A 109 -5.75 0.31 6.76
C THR A 109 -4.99 -0.36 5.62
N LYS A 110 -3.90 -1.06 5.94
CA LYS A 110 -2.95 -1.68 5.01
C LYS A 110 -3.54 -2.55 3.92
N GLU A 111 -4.67 -3.23 4.20
CA GLU A 111 -5.35 -4.13 3.26
C GLU A 111 -6.44 -3.41 2.45
N ASN A 112 -7.13 -2.46 3.08
CA ASN A 112 -8.32 -1.82 2.53
C ASN A 112 -8.28 -0.30 2.78
N PRO A 113 -7.39 0.44 2.12
CA PRO A 113 -7.31 1.88 2.27
C PRO A 113 -8.57 2.57 1.71
N SER A 114 -9.02 3.60 2.40
CA SER A 114 -10.07 4.50 1.91
C SER A 114 -9.45 5.67 1.15
N PHE A 115 -10.24 6.31 0.28
CA PHE A 115 -9.79 7.40 -0.58
C PHE A 115 -10.76 8.57 -0.53
N SER A 116 -10.24 9.80 -0.56
CA SER A 116 -11.05 11.01 -0.59
C SER A 116 -10.28 12.17 -1.22
N ASN A 117 -11.02 13.08 -1.88
CA ASN A 117 -10.51 14.36 -2.37
C ASN A 117 -10.87 15.53 -1.42
N GLU A 118 -11.52 15.24 -0.29
CA GLU A 118 -11.92 16.25 0.69
C GLU A 118 -10.72 16.78 1.47
N ASP A 119 -10.76 18.08 1.76
CA ASP A 119 -9.76 18.74 2.59
C ASP A 119 -9.78 18.18 4.01
N ASN A 120 -8.61 18.04 4.63
CA ASN A 120 -8.44 17.47 5.98
C ASN A 120 -8.94 16.02 6.17
N SER A 121 -9.24 15.29 5.08
CA SER A 121 -9.61 13.87 5.18
C SER A 121 -8.45 12.97 5.60
N HIS A 122 -7.22 13.42 5.46
CA HIS A 122 -5.98 12.65 5.65
C HIS A 122 -5.90 11.38 4.77
N LEU A 123 -6.79 11.24 3.78
CA LEU A 123 -6.83 10.12 2.85
C LEU A 123 -6.07 10.44 1.55
N SER A 124 -5.52 9.44 0.91
CA SER A 124 -5.03 9.57 -0.47
C SER A 124 -6.20 9.78 -1.43
N SER A 125 -5.95 10.41 -2.58
CA SER A 125 -6.94 10.53 -3.65
C SER A 125 -6.52 9.66 -4.84
N LEU A 126 -7.47 8.96 -5.44
CA LEU A 126 -7.24 8.20 -6.67
C LEU A 126 -7.23 9.13 -7.87
N GLY A 127 -6.58 8.69 -8.95
CA GLY A 127 -6.59 9.37 -10.22
C GLY A 127 -5.19 9.65 -10.79
N LYS A 128 -5.19 10.35 -11.94
CA LYS A 128 -3.97 10.77 -12.64
C LYS A 128 -3.45 12.09 -12.07
N TYR A 129 -2.14 12.17 -11.94
CA TYR A 129 -1.46 13.37 -11.48
C TYR A 129 -0.35 13.76 -12.44
N LYS A 130 -0.18 15.06 -12.63
CA LYS A 130 1.02 15.64 -13.20
C LYS A 130 2.01 15.90 -12.06
N LEU A 131 3.18 15.28 -12.09
CA LEU A 131 4.29 15.68 -11.22
C LEU A 131 4.82 17.03 -11.69
N GLY A 132 4.77 18.00 -10.78
CA GLY A 132 5.07 19.41 -11.05
C GLY A 132 6.43 19.84 -10.51
N ALA A 133 6.49 21.05 -9.95
CA ALA A 133 7.72 21.64 -9.48
C ALA A 133 8.37 20.80 -8.35
N ARG A 134 9.70 20.62 -8.47
CA ARG A 134 10.57 20.11 -7.42
C ARG A 134 10.85 21.19 -6.40
N GLY A 135 10.75 20.88 -5.12
CA GLY A 135 10.96 21.85 -4.05
C GLY A 135 11.46 21.19 -2.76
N TYR A 136 11.61 22.00 -1.71
CA TYR A 136 12.02 21.55 -0.38
C TYR A 136 10.88 20.81 0.34
N SER A 137 11.23 19.74 1.05
CA SER A 137 10.36 18.98 1.96
C SER A 137 10.93 19.00 3.37
N ASN A 138 10.07 18.98 4.39
CA ASN A 138 10.51 18.78 5.77
C ASN A 138 10.83 17.31 6.09
N TRP A 139 10.53 16.39 5.18
CA TRP A 139 10.60 14.94 5.37
C TRP A 139 11.69 14.30 4.51
N GLY A 140 12.21 13.18 5.00
CA GLY A 140 13.09 12.29 4.27
C GLY A 140 14.35 12.97 3.73
N VAL A 141 14.58 12.89 2.43
CA VAL A 141 15.76 13.52 1.76
C VAL A 141 15.57 15.01 1.50
N HIS A 142 14.59 15.66 2.12
CA HIS A 142 14.27 17.08 2.00
C HIS A 142 13.91 17.56 0.59
N VAL A 143 13.34 16.66 -0.21
CA VAL A 143 12.86 16.95 -1.57
C VAL A 143 11.42 16.48 -1.73
N LYS A 144 10.63 17.26 -2.45
CA LYS A 144 9.27 16.89 -2.86
C LYS A 144 8.98 17.31 -4.29
N TYR A 145 7.98 16.69 -4.89
CA TYR A 145 7.33 17.12 -6.13
C TYR A 145 5.89 17.51 -5.86
N LEU A 146 5.45 18.67 -6.35
CA LEU A 146 4.06 19.06 -6.33
C LEU A 146 3.24 18.07 -7.17
N MET A 147 2.05 17.72 -6.71
CA MET A 147 1.13 16.85 -7.43
C MET A 147 -0.10 17.61 -7.88
N HIS A 148 -0.25 17.77 -9.21
CA HIS A 148 -1.42 18.39 -9.81
C HIS A 148 -2.43 17.32 -10.17
N GLY A 149 -3.57 17.25 -9.48
CA GLY A 149 -4.66 16.35 -9.82
C GLY A 149 -5.25 16.71 -11.19
N LEU A 150 -5.55 15.70 -12.00
CA LEU A 150 -6.04 15.87 -13.38
C LEU A 150 -7.49 15.37 -13.54
N GLU A 151 -8.11 14.90 -12.49
CA GLU A 151 -9.44 14.31 -12.44
C GLU A 151 -10.24 14.89 -11.26
N GLU A 152 -11.55 14.78 -11.28
CA GLU A 152 -12.40 15.27 -10.18
C GLU A 152 -12.06 14.61 -8.85
N THR A 153 -11.70 13.32 -8.88
CA THR A 153 -11.31 12.51 -7.72
C THR A 153 -10.07 13.03 -7.00
N ASN A 154 -9.27 13.89 -7.61
CA ASN A 154 -8.03 14.44 -7.07
C ASN A 154 -7.82 15.95 -7.34
N SER A 155 -8.86 16.65 -7.76
CA SER A 155 -8.80 18.08 -8.16
C SER A 155 -8.31 19.00 -7.03
N ASN A 156 -8.49 18.60 -5.77
CA ASN A 156 -8.04 19.36 -4.59
C ASN A 156 -6.58 19.09 -4.18
N ALA A 157 -5.83 18.27 -4.93
CA ALA A 157 -4.49 17.84 -4.51
C ALA A 157 -3.56 19.01 -4.13
N LEU A 158 -3.50 20.09 -4.92
CA LEU A 158 -2.69 21.27 -4.61
C LEU A 158 -3.20 22.00 -3.36
N LYS A 159 -4.51 22.20 -3.22
CA LYS A 159 -5.13 22.82 -2.05
C LYS A 159 -4.84 22.04 -0.79
N ARG A 160 -4.89 20.71 -0.87
CA ARG A 160 -4.58 19.77 0.21
C ARG A 160 -3.09 19.59 0.48
N ILE A 161 -2.23 20.25 -0.30
CA ILE A 161 -0.75 20.14 -0.21
C ILE A 161 -0.31 18.67 -0.40
N ILE A 162 -0.97 17.92 -1.28
CA ILE A 162 -0.56 16.56 -1.64
C ILE A 162 0.69 16.65 -2.50
N VAL A 163 1.75 16.00 -2.07
CA VAL A 163 3.07 16.01 -2.70
C VAL A 163 3.67 14.60 -2.72
N PHE A 164 4.53 14.32 -3.69
CA PHE A 164 5.36 13.12 -3.69
C PHE A 164 6.67 13.41 -2.97
N HIS A 165 7.01 12.66 -1.94
CA HIS A 165 8.23 12.82 -1.15
C HIS A 165 8.69 11.50 -0.52
N SER A 166 9.89 11.48 0.04
CA SER A 166 10.34 10.36 0.87
C SER A 166 10.03 10.59 2.34
N TRP A 167 9.98 9.48 3.06
CA TRP A 167 9.81 9.48 4.51
C TRP A 167 10.71 8.41 5.12
N GLU A 168 11.49 8.78 6.15
CA GLU A 168 12.49 7.93 6.80
C GLU A 168 11.90 6.69 7.47
N MET A 169 10.61 6.69 7.77
CA MET A 169 9.90 5.52 8.34
C MET A 169 9.53 4.46 7.29
N MET A 170 9.62 4.79 5.99
CA MET A 170 9.35 3.84 4.92
C MET A 170 10.51 2.86 4.74
N SER A 171 10.20 1.56 4.68
CA SER A 171 11.18 0.51 4.39
C SER A 171 11.53 0.44 2.90
N ASP A 172 12.73 -0.01 2.58
CA ASP A 172 13.13 -0.40 1.21
C ASP A 172 12.62 -1.81 0.85
N ASP A 173 12.54 -2.69 1.86
CA ASP A 173 12.10 -4.07 1.75
C ASP A 173 10.63 -4.23 2.08
N GLU A 174 9.99 -5.23 1.48
CA GLU A 174 8.62 -5.59 1.80
C GLU A 174 8.48 -5.98 3.28
N VAL A 175 7.39 -5.52 3.89
CA VAL A 175 7.14 -5.71 5.33
C VAL A 175 5.92 -6.59 5.61
N TYR A 176 5.27 -7.15 4.56
CA TYR A 176 4.11 -8.02 4.70
C TYR A 176 4.35 -9.15 5.72
N PRO A 177 3.40 -9.48 6.60
CA PRO A 177 2.00 -9.02 6.66
C PRO A 177 1.79 -7.69 7.41
N LYS A 178 2.84 -7.01 7.86
CA LYS A 178 2.74 -5.62 8.30
C LYS A 178 2.54 -4.70 7.10
N GLY A 179 1.92 -3.54 7.33
CA GLY A 179 1.78 -2.50 6.32
C GLY A 179 2.91 -1.47 6.37
N SER A 180 2.97 -0.65 5.35
CA SER A 180 3.75 0.59 5.37
C SER A 180 3.10 1.61 6.29
N PRO A 181 3.87 2.48 6.98
CA PRO A 181 3.31 3.54 7.81
C PRO A 181 2.43 4.48 7.00
N GLU A 182 1.28 4.83 7.57
CA GLU A 182 0.25 5.66 6.94
C GLU A 182 0.48 7.14 7.27
N GLY A 183 0.39 7.99 6.24
CA GLY A 183 0.56 9.44 6.35
C GLY A 183 -0.75 10.22 6.22
N TRP A 184 -0.68 11.46 5.76
CA TRP A 184 -1.84 12.33 5.55
C TRP A 184 -2.21 12.48 4.07
N GLY A 185 -2.13 11.37 3.34
CA GLY A 185 -2.60 11.28 1.96
C GLY A 185 -1.54 11.46 0.88
N CYS A 186 -0.35 11.96 1.20
CA CYS A 186 0.78 12.01 0.27
C CYS A 186 1.26 10.58 -0.05
N PRO A 187 1.55 10.24 -1.32
CA PRO A 187 2.30 9.03 -1.62
C PRO A 187 3.75 9.23 -1.15
N THR A 188 4.21 8.35 -0.25
CA THR A 188 5.54 8.41 0.36
C THR A 188 6.32 7.15 0.07
N VAL A 189 7.59 7.27 -0.23
CA VAL A 189 8.52 6.14 -0.44
C VAL A 189 9.71 6.25 0.51
N SER A 190 10.56 5.22 0.57
CA SER A 190 11.80 5.28 1.35
C SER A 190 12.77 6.34 0.81
N ASN A 191 13.74 6.71 1.63
CA ASN A 191 14.80 7.63 1.23
C ASN A 191 15.63 7.10 0.05
N ASN A 192 15.91 5.81 0.02
CA ASN A 192 16.70 5.19 -1.05
C ASN A 192 15.89 5.12 -2.35
N ALA A 193 14.63 4.67 -2.30
CA ALA A 193 13.72 4.70 -3.44
C ALA A 193 13.60 6.10 -4.05
N PHE A 194 13.45 7.13 -3.21
CA PHE A 194 13.35 8.51 -3.70
C PHE A 194 14.64 8.99 -4.36
N LYS A 195 15.83 8.64 -3.83
CA LYS A 195 17.13 8.97 -4.44
C LYS A 195 17.32 8.35 -5.83
N GLU A 196 16.68 7.20 -6.10
CA GLU A 196 16.70 6.56 -7.42
C GLU A 196 15.70 7.22 -8.37
N ILE A 197 14.53 7.66 -7.88
CA ILE A 197 13.47 8.26 -8.70
C ILE A 197 13.74 9.75 -9.00
N ASP A 198 14.28 10.53 -8.05
CA ASP A 198 14.49 11.98 -8.18
C ASP A 198 15.30 12.36 -9.43
N PRO A 199 16.42 11.69 -9.79
CA PRO A 199 17.15 11.99 -11.01
C PRO A 199 16.32 11.76 -12.29
N MET A 200 15.47 10.73 -12.31
CA MET A 200 14.60 10.45 -13.47
C MET A 200 13.58 11.56 -13.68
N LEU A 201 12.94 12.00 -12.59
CA LEU A 201 11.97 13.09 -12.61
C LEU A 201 12.62 14.42 -12.97
N LYS A 202 13.77 14.76 -12.34
CA LYS A 202 14.53 16.00 -12.55
C LYS A 202 15.00 16.15 -13.98
N ASN A 203 15.42 15.06 -14.63
CA ASN A 203 15.96 15.05 -15.99
C ASN A 203 14.88 14.93 -17.06
N SER A 204 13.63 14.67 -16.68
CA SER A 204 12.53 14.60 -17.64
C SER A 204 12.21 15.96 -18.25
N LYS A 205 12.23 16.03 -19.58
CA LYS A 205 11.90 17.26 -20.34
C LYS A 205 10.41 17.55 -20.41
N LYS A 206 9.59 16.56 -20.13
CA LYS A 206 8.13 16.63 -20.15
C LYS A 206 7.57 16.23 -18.79
N PRO A 207 6.36 16.68 -18.41
CA PRO A 207 5.74 16.27 -17.18
C PRO A 207 5.63 14.73 -17.09
N VAL A 208 5.92 14.16 -15.94
CA VAL A 208 5.75 12.72 -15.69
C VAL A 208 4.36 12.47 -15.12
N LEU A 209 3.68 11.46 -15.66
CA LEU A 209 2.41 10.96 -15.12
C LEU A 209 2.68 10.08 -13.90
N MET A 210 1.98 10.36 -12.79
CA MET A 210 1.79 9.43 -11.69
C MET A 210 0.30 9.07 -11.64
N TRP A 211 -0.03 7.80 -11.69
CA TRP A 211 -1.41 7.33 -11.64
C TRP A 211 -1.63 6.44 -10.42
N ILE A 212 -2.47 6.92 -9.48
CA ILE A 212 -2.88 6.20 -8.27
C ILE A 212 -4.24 5.57 -8.57
N TYR A 213 -4.35 4.24 -8.47
CA TYR A 213 -5.57 3.52 -8.85
C TYR A 213 -5.82 2.32 -7.92
N THR A 214 -7.04 1.80 -8.01
CA THR A 214 -7.45 0.46 -7.54
C THR A 214 -7.95 -0.32 -8.75
N ILE A 215 -7.75 -1.63 -8.76
CA ILE A 215 -8.25 -2.53 -9.81
C ILE A 215 -9.52 -3.23 -9.31
#